data_17f4a9a4c6fcceafea9752253cd01a7e
#
_entry.id   17f4a9a4c6fcceafea9752253cd01a7e
#
_cell.length_a   1.000
_cell.length_b   1.000
_cell.length_c   1.000
_cell.angle_alpha   90.00
_cell.angle_beta   90.00
_cell.angle_gamma   90.00
#
_symmetry.space_group_name_H-M   'P 1'
#
loop_
_entity.id
_entity.type
_entity.pdbx_description
1 polymer ?
#
loop_
_entity_poly.entity_id
_entity_poly.type
_entity_poly.pdbx_seq_one_letter_code
_entity_poly.pdbx_strand_id
1 'polypeptide(L)'
;KRLNKTLRFVFIPETIGSISYLSKNLKYLKENVIGGYNLSCIGDERQHSCMFSKYQNSPSDEAVIQAYKSLKIKNYKVYSFLKRGSDERQYNSPGIDLKISSIFRTKYDEYPEYHTSLDNFNLVTLKGCSGGYIVARKSIEILLERIYPKCKIMCEPLMSKRSLYPTLSSKNERKLTRSYMDFLQYADGTNSLEKISRLIKLDLKSIRKIYRILIKN
;
A
#
# COMPACT_ATOMS: atom_id res chain seq x y z
N LYS A 1 14.65 6.50 -12.64
CA LYS A 1 14.10 7.33 -11.55
C LYS A 1 14.62 6.79 -10.23
N ARG A 2 15.25 7.64 -9.41
CA ARG A 2 15.73 7.23 -8.08
C ARG A 2 14.53 6.96 -7.18
N LEU A 3 14.48 5.78 -6.54
CA LEU A 3 13.43 5.44 -5.59
C LEU A 3 13.66 6.16 -4.26
N ASN A 4 12.62 6.72 -3.67
CA ASN A 4 12.68 7.36 -2.35
C ASN A 4 12.47 6.35 -1.20
N LYS A 5 12.31 5.09 -1.54
CA LYS A 5 12.06 3.97 -0.60
C LYS A 5 12.86 2.77 -1.05
N THR A 6 13.28 1.96 -0.11
CA THR A 6 13.96 0.67 -0.39
C THR A 6 12.92 -0.37 -0.75
N LEU A 7 13.18 -1.12 -1.81
CA LEU A 7 12.46 -2.33 -2.16
C LEU A 7 13.31 -3.54 -1.74
N ARG A 8 12.73 -4.42 -0.94
CA ARG A 8 13.37 -5.66 -0.50
C ARG A 8 12.63 -6.86 -1.06
N PHE A 9 13.35 -7.70 -1.77
CA PHE A 9 12.87 -9.01 -2.21
C PHE A 9 13.33 -10.06 -1.19
N VAL A 10 12.41 -10.92 -0.77
CA VAL A 10 12.69 -11.96 0.22
C VAL A 10 12.29 -13.30 -0.39
N PHE A 11 13.27 -14.17 -0.62
CA PHE A 11 13.09 -15.52 -1.14
C PHE A 11 13.43 -16.50 -0.02
N ILE A 12 12.44 -17.16 0.50
CA ILE A 12 12.52 -18.01 1.69
C ILE A 12 11.62 -19.22 1.56
N PRO A 13 11.92 -20.34 2.21
CA PRO A 13 10.97 -21.43 2.36
C PRO A 13 9.70 -20.97 3.07
N GLU A 14 8.56 -21.44 2.60
CA GLU A 14 7.28 -21.07 3.20
C GLU A 14 7.24 -21.42 4.70
N THR A 15 6.51 -20.64 5.46
CA THR A 15 6.27 -20.74 6.90
C THR A 15 7.54 -20.65 7.73
N ILE A 16 8.42 -21.66 7.70
CA ILE A 16 9.61 -21.71 8.55
C ILE A 16 10.65 -20.65 8.18
N GLY A 17 10.77 -20.34 6.88
CA GLY A 17 11.61 -19.26 6.42
C GLY A 17 11.11 -17.89 6.86
N SER A 18 9.81 -17.65 6.79
CA SER A 18 9.20 -16.42 7.30
C SER A 18 9.42 -16.24 8.80
N ILE A 19 9.22 -17.29 9.58
CA ILE A 19 9.45 -17.26 11.03
C ILE A 19 10.92 -16.94 11.34
N SER A 20 11.84 -17.64 10.67
CA SER A 20 13.29 -17.43 10.85
C SER A 20 13.72 -16.03 10.42
N TYR A 21 13.16 -15.52 9.32
CA TYR A 21 13.43 -14.17 8.84
C TYR A 21 12.91 -13.11 9.81
N LEU A 22 11.68 -13.27 10.31
CA LEU A 22 11.06 -12.38 11.28
C LEU A 22 11.81 -12.38 12.61
N SER A 23 12.22 -13.54 13.12
CA SER A 23 12.95 -13.64 14.40
C SER A 23 14.24 -12.81 14.42
N LYS A 24 14.91 -12.71 13.28
CA LYS A 24 16.18 -11.95 13.14
C LYS A 24 15.98 -10.48 12.80
N ASN A 25 14.87 -10.11 12.16
CA ASN A 25 14.70 -8.79 11.54
C ASN A 25 13.52 -8.00 12.09
N LEU A 26 12.76 -8.52 13.05
CA LEU A 26 11.45 -7.97 13.45
C LEU A 26 11.53 -6.48 13.82
N LYS A 27 12.48 -6.09 14.67
CA LYS A 27 12.64 -4.69 15.11
C LYS A 27 12.80 -3.77 13.91
N TYR A 28 13.76 -4.08 13.03
CA TYR A 28 14.02 -3.30 11.82
C TYR A 28 12.80 -3.24 10.89
N LEU A 29 12.11 -4.37 10.72
CA LEU A 29 10.93 -4.44 9.85
C LEU A 29 9.77 -3.60 10.40
N LYS A 30 9.51 -3.65 11.70
CA LYS A 30 8.45 -2.83 12.33
C LYS A 30 8.71 -1.32 12.20
N GLU A 31 9.95 -0.91 12.25
CA GLU A 31 10.35 0.50 12.14
C GLU A 31 10.32 1.01 10.68
N ASN A 32 10.56 0.14 9.71
CA ASN A 32 10.86 0.58 8.34
C ASN A 32 9.86 0.10 7.28
N VAL A 33 9.10 -0.98 7.52
CA VAL A 33 8.17 -1.52 6.52
C VAL A 33 6.89 -0.68 6.50
N ILE A 34 6.58 -0.12 5.34
CA ILE A 34 5.33 0.62 5.09
C ILE A 34 4.23 -0.25 4.50
N GLY A 35 4.57 -1.40 3.98
CA GLY A 35 3.69 -2.38 3.36
C GLY A 35 4.46 -3.34 2.47
N GLY A 36 3.80 -4.35 1.93
CA GLY A 36 4.40 -5.33 1.04
C GLY A 36 3.41 -6.40 0.61
N TYR A 37 3.91 -7.37 -0.13
CA TYR A 37 3.09 -8.44 -0.69
C TYR A 37 3.74 -9.80 -0.51
N ASN A 38 2.94 -10.76 -0.07
CA ASN A 38 3.21 -12.18 -0.25
C ASN A 38 2.73 -12.59 -1.65
N LEU A 39 3.60 -13.19 -2.46
CA LEU A 39 3.26 -13.67 -3.79
C LEU A 39 3.18 -15.19 -3.75
N SER A 40 2.00 -15.74 -3.94
CA SER A 40 1.74 -17.17 -3.95
C SER A 40 0.75 -17.51 -5.06
N CYS A 41 0.82 -18.71 -5.63
CA CYS A 41 -0.09 -19.17 -6.69
C CYS A 41 -0.31 -18.14 -7.80
N ILE A 42 0.78 -17.62 -8.37
CA ILE A 42 0.74 -16.52 -9.35
C ILE A 42 0.82 -16.97 -10.80
N GLY A 43 0.77 -18.27 -11.09
CA GLY A 43 1.16 -18.84 -12.39
C GLY A 43 0.01 -19.30 -13.30
N ASP A 44 -1.22 -19.45 -12.81
CA ASP A 44 -2.35 -19.86 -13.62
C ASP A 44 -3.01 -18.70 -14.39
N GLU A 45 -3.88 -19.01 -15.35
CA GLU A 45 -4.55 -18.00 -16.18
C GLU A 45 -6.03 -17.74 -15.78
N ARG A 46 -6.57 -18.47 -14.81
CA ARG A 46 -8.01 -18.52 -14.53
C ARG A 46 -8.55 -17.25 -13.91
N GLN A 47 -7.80 -16.67 -12.95
CA GLN A 47 -8.30 -15.56 -12.16
C GLN A 47 -7.19 -14.57 -11.76
N HIS A 48 -7.58 -13.37 -11.38
CA HIS A 48 -6.80 -12.47 -10.53
C HIS A 48 -7.43 -12.40 -9.15
N SER A 49 -6.62 -12.45 -8.10
CA SER A 49 -7.13 -12.30 -6.75
C SER A 49 -6.11 -11.74 -5.78
N CYS A 50 -6.58 -11.22 -4.67
CA CYS A 50 -5.74 -10.77 -3.57
C CYS A 50 -6.38 -11.08 -2.23
N MET A 51 -5.58 -11.14 -1.18
CA MET A 51 -6.04 -11.20 0.19
C MET A 51 -5.57 -9.96 0.92
N PHE A 52 -6.48 -9.30 1.61
CA PHE A 52 -6.16 -8.13 2.41
C PHE A 52 -5.37 -8.51 3.66
N SER A 53 -4.60 -7.54 4.15
CA SER A 53 -3.97 -7.62 5.45
C SER A 53 -5.03 -7.76 6.56
N LYS A 54 -4.61 -8.12 7.75
CA LYS A 54 -5.48 -8.46 8.88
C LYS A 54 -6.59 -7.43 9.16
N TYR A 55 -6.28 -6.14 9.08
CA TYR A 55 -7.25 -5.07 9.37
C TYR A 55 -7.90 -4.47 8.13
N GLN A 56 -7.59 -4.97 6.93
CA GLN A 56 -8.22 -4.62 5.65
C GLN A 56 -8.17 -3.12 5.27
N ASN A 57 -7.20 -2.39 5.80
CA ASN A 57 -7.04 -0.95 5.59
C ASN A 57 -5.59 -0.52 5.42
N SER A 58 -4.71 -1.46 5.09
CA SER A 58 -3.28 -1.17 4.94
C SER A 58 -2.97 -0.45 3.63
N PRO A 59 -1.81 0.24 3.55
CA PRO A 59 -1.32 0.78 2.28
C PRO A 59 -1.23 -0.27 1.17
N SER A 60 -0.91 -1.52 1.52
CA SER A 60 -0.83 -2.64 0.57
C SER A 60 -2.20 -3.02 0.02
N ASP A 61 -3.22 -3.09 0.88
CA ASP A 61 -4.61 -3.39 0.47
C ASP A 61 -5.13 -2.35 -0.51
N GLU A 62 -4.93 -1.07 -0.20
CA GLU A 62 -5.34 0.01 -1.09
C GLU A 62 -4.57 0.02 -2.42
N ALA A 63 -3.26 -0.26 -2.38
CA ALA A 63 -2.43 -0.21 -3.58
C ALA A 63 -2.73 -1.35 -4.55
N VAL A 64 -3.02 -2.57 -4.08
CA VAL A 64 -3.41 -3.67 -4.97
C VAL A 64 -4.75 -3.41 -5.65
N ILE A 65 -5.72 -2.85 -4.94
CA ILE A 65 -7.00 -2.45 -5.55
C ILE A 65 -6.81 -1.33 -6.60
N GLN A 66 -5.94 -0.36 -6.32
CA GLN A 66 -5.59 0.67 -7.28
C GLN A 66 -4.85 0.10 -8.49
N ALA A 67 -4.01 -0.92 -8.30
CA ALA A 67 -3.34 -1.61 -9.38
C ALA A 67 -4.34 -2.30 -10.32
N TYR A 68 -5.30 -3.06 -9.80
CA TYR A 68 -6.36 -3.65 -10.63
C TYR A 68 -7.11 -2.60 -11.45
N LYS A 69 -7.51 -1.50 -10.82
CA LYS A 69 -8.19 -0.39 -11.51
C LYS A 69 -7.33 0.21 -12.62
N SER A 70 -6.05 0.48 -12.32
CA SER A 70 -5.11 1.08 -13.28
C SER A 70 -4.82 0.16 -14.46
N LEU A 71 -4.79 -1.15 -14.24
CA LEU A 71 -4.60 -2.18 -15.25
C LEU A 71 -5.90 -2.56 -15.97
N LYS A 72 -7.03 -1.93 -15.61
CA LYS A 72 -8.37 -2.21 -16.14
C LYS A 72 -8.81 -3.67 -15.95
N ILE A 73 -8.29 -4.35 -14.93
CA ILE A 73 -8.69 -5.70 -14.53
C ILE A 73 -10.01 -5.57 -13.76
N LYS A 74 -11.11 -5.99 -14.39
CA LYS A 74 -12.47 -5.87 -13.81
C LYS A 74 -12.85 -7.09 -12.96
N ASN A 75 -12.41 -8.29 -13.38
CA ASN A 75 -12.75 -9.55 -12.73
C ASN A 75 -11.60 -9.99 -11.84
N TYR A 76 -11.67 -9.66 -10.56
CA TYR A 76 -10.75 -10.14 -9.54
C TYR A 76 -11.53 -10.46 -8.25
N LYS A 77 -11.02 -11.42 -7.48
CA LYS A 77 -11.55 -11.74 -6.16
C LYS A 77 -10.73 -11.07 -5.06
N VAL A 78 -11.42 -10.69 -4.00
CA VAL A 78 -10.78 -10.18 -2.77
C VAL A 78 -11.15 -11.11 -1.63
N TYR A 79 -10.14 -11.62 -0.94
CA TYR A 79 -10.33 -12.49 0.21
C TYR A 79 -10.08 -11.74 1.52
N SER A 80 -10.89 -12.06 2.52
CA SER A 80 -10.64 -11.67 3.89
C SER A 80 -9.41 -12.39 4.44
N PHE A 81 -8.70 -11.78 5.36
CA PHE A 81 -7.59 -12.40 6.08
C PHE A 81 -7.95 -13.70 6.82
N LEU A 82 -9.23 -13.93 7.09
CA LEU A 82 -9.72 -15.19 7.66
C LEU A 82 -9.50 -16.40 6.73
N LYS A 83 -9.29 -16.16 5.43
CA LYS A 83 -8.98 -17.18 4.42
C LYS A 83 -7.46 -17.40 4.22
N ARG A 84 -6.65 -16.93 5.17
CA ARG A 84 -5.18 -17.06 5.16
C ARG A 84 -4.74 -18.52 5.25
N GLY A 85 -3.62 -18.84 4.64
CA GLY A 85 -3.05 -20.21 4.66
C GLY A 85 -1.55 -20.25 4.36
N SER A 86 -0.96 -19.15 3.87
CA SER A 86 0.44 -19.04 3.51
C SER A 86 1.18 -18.04 4.43
N ASP A 87 2.27 -17.45 3.97
CA ASP A 87 3.17 -16.60 4.78
C ASP A 87 2.55 -15.29 5.29
N GLU A 88 1.47 -14.80 4.67
CA GLU A 88 0.75 -13.64 5.18
C GLU A 88 0.29 -13.80 6.63
N ARG A 89 0.04 -15.04 7.06
CA ARG A 89 -0.33 -15.36 8.47
C ARG A 89 0.78 -15.05 9.44
N GLN A 90 2.05 -15.20 9.03
CA GLN A 90 3.20 -14.89 9.86
C GLN A 90 3.44 -13.38 9.93
N TYR A 91 3.43 -12.70 8.79
CA TYR A 91 3.68 -11.26 8.70
C TYR A 91 2.58 -10.39 9.34
N ASN A 92 1.36 -10.91 9.46
CA ASN A 92 0.24 -10.20 10.07
C ASN A 92 -0.18 -10.79 11.43
N SER A 93 0.62 -11.67 12.03
CA SER A 93 0.30 -12.25 13.35
C SER A 93 0.39 -11.20 14.46
N PRO A 94 -0.29 -11.43 15.62
CA PRO A 94 -0.23 -10.52 16.74
C PRO A 94 1.21 -10.22 17.17
N GLY A 95 1.51 -8.94 17.40
CA GLY A 95 2.86 -8.49 17.76
C GLY A 95 3.81 -8.27 16.59
N ILE A 96 3.50 -8.75 15.37
CA ILE A 96 4.25 -8.53 14.14
C ILE A 96 3.57 -7.43 13.32
N ASP A 97 2.37 -7.67 12.81
CA ASP A 97 1.48 -6.70 12.15
C ASP A 97 2.15 -5.81 11.08
N LEU A 98 2.91 -6.43 10.15
CA LEU A 98 3.62 -5.70 9.08
C LEU A 98 2.72 -5.24 7.93
N LYS A 99 1.42 -5.51 8.00
CA LYS A 99 0.41 -5.03 7.03
C LYS A 99 0.69 -5.53 5.61
N ILE A 100 1.07 -6.80 5.49
CA ILE A 100 1.36 -7.46 4.23
C ILE A 100 0.06 -8.02 3.64
N SER A 101 -0.22 -7.69 2.39
CA SER A 101 -1.31 -8.29 1.61
C SER A 101 -0.76 -9.45 0.77
N SER A 102 -1.63 -10.32 0.26
CA SER A 102 -1.21 -11.35 -0.70
C SER A 102 -1.76 -11.06 -2.08
N ILE A 103 -0.99 -11.42 -3.10
CA ILE A 103 -1.39 -11.38 -4.50
C ILE A 103 -1.33 -12.79 -5.06
N PHE A 104 -2.41 -13.20 -5.70
CA PHE A 104 -2.56 -14.49 -6.36
C PHE A 104 -3.05 -14.32 -7.80
N ARG A 105 -2.90 -15.38 -8.58
CA ARG A 105 -3.82 -15.65 -9.67
C ARG A 105 -5.02 -16.35 -9.07
N THR A 106 -5.18 -17.65 -9.18
CA THR A 106 -6.15 -18.38 -8.37
C THR A 106 -5.56 -18.70 -7.01
N LYS A 107 -6.25 -18.36 -5.94
CA LYS A 107 -5.76 -18.59 -4.58
C LYS A 107 -5.65 -20.10 -4.29
N TYR A 108 -4.69 -20.50 -3.47
CA TYR A 108 -4.61 -21.86 -2.92
C TYR A 108 -5.97 -22.31 -2.35
N ASP A 109 -6.24 -23.58 -2.37
CA ASP A 109 -7.51 -24.22 -2.02
C ASP A 109 -8.72 -23.87 -2.92
N GLU A 110 -8.52 -23.05 -3.96
CA GLU A 110 -9.59 -22.65 -4.88
C GLU A 110 -9.46 -23.31 -6.26
N TYR A 111 -8.52 -24.23 -6.42
CA TYR A 111 -8.33 -25.01 -7.65
C TYR A 111 -7.92 -26.46 -7.35
N PRO A 112 -8.41 -27.44 -8.13
CA PRO A 112 -8.25 -28.86 -7.80
C PRO A 112 -6.83 -29.40 -7.94
N GLU A 113 -5.96 -28.75 -8.71
CA GLU A 113 -4.57 -29.15 -8.89
C GLU A 113 -3.68 -28.80 -7.70
N TYR A 114 -4.14 -27.92 -6.80
CA TYR A 114 -3.36 -27.48 -5.63
C TYR A 114 -2.90 -28.67 -4.78
N HIS A 115 -1.60 -28.71 -4.46
CA HIS A 115 -0.94 -29.78 -3.72
C HIS A 115 -1.04 -31.18 -4.36
N THR A 116 -1.19 -31.25 -5.67
CA THR A 116 -1.15 -32.48 -6.45
C THR A 116 -0.08 -32.45 -7.54
N SER A 117 0.21 -33.60 -8.15
CA SER A 117 1.11 -33.69 -9.31
C SER A 117 0.58 -32.97 -10.57
N LEU A 118 -0.68 -32.57 -10.57
CA LEU A 118 -1.29 -31.79 -11.64
C LEU A 118 -0.93 -30.30 -11.57
N ASP A 119 -0.37 -29.82 -10.47
CA ASP A 119 0.20 -28.47 -10.38
C ASP A 119 1.57 -28.46 -11.08
N ASN A 120 1.54 -28.40 -12.38
CA ASN A 120 2.68 -28.51 -13.28
C ASN A 120 2.60 -27.41 -14.37
N PHE A 121 3.47 -27.49 -15.38
CA PHE A 121 3.54 -26.48 -16.45
C PHE A 121 2.37 -26.46 -17.44
N ASN A 122 1.38 -27.36 -17.32
CA ASN A 122 0.11 -27.21 -18.01
C ASN A 122 -0.81 -26.20 -17.30
N LEU A 123 -0.66 -26.07 -15.98
CA LEU A 123 -1.38 -25.09 -15.17
C LEU A 123 -0.61 -23.77 -15.05
N VAL A 124 0.68 -23.86 -14.73
CA VAL A 124 1.58 -22.69 -14.56
C VAL A 124 2.14 -22.31 -15.91
N THR A 125 1.69 -21.18 -16.45
CA THR A 125 2.06 -20.71 -17.79
C THR A 125 2.83 -19.39 -17.72
N LEU A 126 3.57 -19.08 -18.78
CA LEU A 126 4.23 -17.79 -18.92
C LEU A 126 3.22 -16.62 -18.86
N LYS A 127 2.06 -16.80 -19.46
CA LYS A 127 0.98 -15.79 -19.46
C LYS A 127 0.38 -15.61 -18.06
N GLY A 128 0.16 -16.70 -17.33
CA GLY A 128 -0.26 -16.67 -15.93
C GLY A 128 0.73 -15.91 -15.06
N CYS A 129 2.00 -16.30 -15.10
CA CYS A 129 3.10 -15.65 -14.38
C CYS A 129 3.22 -14.15 -14.73
N SER A 130 3.13 -13.81 -16.02
CA SER A 130 3.14 -12.41 -16.47
C SER A 130 1.95 -11.62 -15.88
N GLY A 131 0.77 -12.24 -15.82
CA GLY A 131 -0.41 -11.64 -15.21
C GLY A 131 -0.22 -11.35 -13.73
N GLY A 132 0.34 -12.30 -12.96
CA GLY A 132 0.68 -12.11 -11.55
C GLY A 132 1.75 -11.03 -11.35
N TYR A 133 2.82 -11.08 -12.15
CA TYR A 133 3.92 -10.11 -12.12
C TYR A 133 3.44 -8.67 -12.37
N ILE A 134 2.62 -8.44 -13.39
CA ILE A 134 2.14 -7.10 -13.75
C ILE A 134 1.34 -6.48 -12.60
N VAL A 135 0.49 -7.25 -11.93
CA VAL A 135 -0.28 -6.78 -10.76
C VAL A 135 0.66 -6.47 -9.60
N ALA A 136 1.59 -7.38 -9.28
CA ALA A 136 2.55 -7.18 -8.19
C ALA A 136 3.41 -5.94 -8.43
N ARG A 137 3.99 -5.81 -9.63
CA ARG A 137 4.78 -4.65 -10.05
C ARG A 137 3.99 -3.34 -9.90
N LYS A 138 2.76 -3.30 -10.46
CA LYS A 138 1.93 -2.09 -10.40
C LYS A 138 1.56 -1.71 -8.97
N SER A 139 1.27 -2.68 -8.13
CA SER A 139 0.99 -2.47 -6.71
C SER A 139 2.20 -1.89 -5.97
N ILE A 140 3.39 -2.40 -6.24
CA ILE A 140 4.65 -1.88 -5.68
C ILE A 140 4.92 -0.45 -6.19
N GLU A 141 4.76 -0.18 -7.47
CA GLU A 141 4.92 1.17 -8.04
C GLU A 141 4.02 2.18 -7.30
N ILE A 142 2.76 1.84 -7.07
CA ILE A 142 1.81 2.68 -6.33
C ILE A 142 2.27 2.90 -4.89
N LEU A 143 2.75 1.86 -4.19
CA LEU A 143 3.30 2.00 -2.84
C LEU A 143 4.54 2.90 -2.78
N LEU A 144 5.44 2.76 -3.75
CA LEU A 144 6.67 3.56 -3.83
C LEU A 144 6.40 5.03 -4.11
N GLU A 145 5.33 5.34 -4.86
CA GLU A 145 4.93 6.71 -5.19
C GLU A 145 4.13 7.41 -4.08
N ARG A 146 3.64 6.67 -3.08
CA ARG A 146 2.88 7.26 -1.97
C ARG A 146 3.75 8.20 -1.14
N ILE A 147 3.20 9.38 -0.87
CA ILE A 147 3.81 10.41 -0.02
C ILE A 147 3.07 10.41 1.31
N TYR A 148 3.83 10.33 2.39
CA TYR A 148 3.37 10.47 3.78
C TYR A 148 3.94 11.76 4.34
N PRO A 149 3.21 12.89 4.27
CA PRO A 149 3.70 14.17 4.76
C PRO A 149 3.78 14.14 6.28
N LYS A 150 4.85 14.72 6.82
CA LYS A 150 5.01 14.91 8.27
C LYS A 150 5.30 16.37 8.55
N CYS A 151 4.42 17.00 9.32
CA CYS A 151 4.64 18.34 9.82
C CYS A 151 5.82 18.33 10.82
N LYS A 152 6.74 19.26 10.66
CA LYS A 152 7.91 19.40 11.53
C LYS A 152 7.64 20.32 12.73
N ILE A 153 6.52 21.01 12.72
CA ILE A 153 6.15 21.99 13.74
C ILE A 153 5.09 21.37 14.62
N MET A 154 5.26 21.49 15.93
CA MET A 154 4.24 21.10 16.89
C MET A 154 3.20 22.22 17.00
N CYS A 155 1.96 21.85 17.24
CA CYS A 155 0.79 22.75 17.21
C CYS A 155 0.53 23.37 15.85
N GLU A 156 -0.44 24.27 15.75
CA GLU A 156 -0.72 24.98 14.51
C GLU A 156 0.36 26.02 14.21
N PRO A 157 0.96 26.00 13.02
CA PRO A 157 1.98 26.98 12.67
C PRO A 157 1.37 28.37 12.47
N LEU A 158 2.13 29.42 12.84
CA LEU A 158 1.77 30.80 12.55
C LEU A 158 1.91 31.07 11.04
N MET A 159 0.81 30.97 10.31
CA MET A 159 0.77 31.04 8.84
C MET A 159 1.25 32.39 8.30
N SER A 160 1.04 33.49 9.05
CA SER A 160 1.51 34.82 8.66
C SER A 160 3.03 34.93 8.53
N LYS A 161 3.79 34.27 9.43
CA LYS A 161 5.27 34.19 9.32
C LYS A 161 5.77 33.46 8.08
N ARG A 162 4.90 32.73 7.40
CA ARG A 162 5.24 31.89 6.24
C ARG A 162 4.67 32.40 4.95
N SER A 163 4.15 33.63 4.94
CA SER A 163 3.46 34.22 3.79
C SER A 163 2.31 33.36 3.25
N LEU A 164 1.70 32.56 4.13
CA LEU A 164 0.57 31.66 3.81
C LEU A 164 -0.74 32.19 4.38
N TYR A 165 -0.74 33.39 4.92
CA TYR A 165 -1.97 34.11 5.35
C TYR A 165 -2.29 35.19 4.33
N PRO A 166 -3.55 35.32 3.90
CA PRO A 166 -3.92 36.33 2.91
C PRO A 166 -3.76 37.76 3.47
N THR A 167 -3.21 38.64 2.67
CA THR A 167 -3.11 40.09 2.99
C THR A 167 -4.46 40.79 2.83
N LEU A 168 -5.35 40.24 2.04
CA LEU A 168 -6.72 40.72 1.81
C LEU A 168 -7.74 39.66 2.28
N SER A 169 -8.78 40.11 2.99
CA SER A 169 -9.81 39.24 3.57
C SER A 169 -10.85 38.76 2.53
N SER A 170 -10.43 38.17 1.42
CA SER A 170 -11.37 37.55 0.49
C SER A 170 -11.86 36.17 1.03
N LYS A 171 -13.13 35.82 0.73
CA LYS A 171 -13.69 34.50 1.12
C LYS A 171 -12.88 33.33 0.57
N ASN A 172 -12.34 33.46 -0.64
CA ASN A 172 -11.58 32.41 -1.31
C ASN A 172 -10.21 32.18 -0.65
N GLU A 173 -9.55 33.25 -0.24
CA GLU A 173 -8.24 33.16 0.43
C GLU A 173 -8.33 32.59 1.84
N ARG A 174 -9.39 32.95 2.60
CA ARG A 174 -9.68 32.32 3.90
C ARG A 174 -9.90 30.82 3.76
N LYS A 175 -10.63 30.40 2.72
CA LYS A 175 -10.88 28.98 2.43
C LYS A 175 -9.57 28.24 2.11
N LEU A 176 -8.65 28.86 1.37
CA LEU A 176 -7.36 28.28 1.02
C LEU A 176 -6.47 28.11 2.25
N THR A 177 -6.34 29.15 3.09
CA THR A 177 -5.60 29.07 4.37
C THR A 177 -6.17 27.98 5.26
N ARG A 178 -7.49 27.88 5.39
CA ARG A 178 -8.14 26.81 6.13
C ARG A 178 -7.75 25.43 5.60
N SER A 179 -7.71 25.26 4.27
CA SER A 179 -7.27 23.99 3.66
C SER A 179 -5.83 23.64 3.96
N TYR A 180 -4.93 24.63 4.10
CA TYR A 180 -3.55 24.38 4.54
C TYR A 180 -3.51 23.89 6.00
N MET A 181 -4.26 24.52 6.87
CA MET A 181 -4.36 24.14 8.29
C MET A 181 -4.96 22.74 8.43
N ASP A 182 -6.08 22.47 7.75
CA ASP A 182 -6.71 21.15 7.74
C ASP A 182 -5.75 20.07 7.21
N PHE A 183 -4.97 20.35 6.17
CA PHE A 183 -3.94 19.44 5.68
C PHE A 183 -2.87 19.15 6.73
N LEU A 184 -2.37 20.19 7.43
CA LEU A 184 -1.30 20.06 8.43
C LEU A 184 -1.75 19.24 9.63
N GLN A 185 -3.02 19.31 10.04
CA GLN A 185 -3.58 18.50 11.14
C GLN A 185 -3.45 16.98 10.88
N TYR A 186 -3.49 16.57 9.62
CA TYR A 186 -3.38 15.16 9.23
C TYR A 186 -2.02 14.78 8.67
N ALA A 187 -1.09 15.73 8.56
CA ALA A 187 0.29 15.49 8.11
C ALA A 187 1.18 15.00 9.27
N ASP A 188 0.85 13.83 9.80
CA ASP A 188 1.49 13.20 10.97
C ASP A 188 2.60 12.19 10.60
N GLY A 189 2.82 11.95 9.30
CA GLY A 189 3.75 10.95 8.77
C GLY A 189 3.12 9.57 8.60
N THR A 190 1.88 9.34 9.04
CA THR A 190 1.15 8.07 8.92
C THR A 190 0.06 8.11 7.86
N ASN A 191 -0.47 9.29 7.56
CA ASN A 191 -1.49 9.49 6.54
C ASN A 191 -0.86 9.81 5.18
N SER A 192 -1.24 9.06 4.14
CA SER A 192 -0.84 9.38 2.77
C SER A 192 -1.62 10.59 2.23
N LEU A 193 -1.12 11.22 1.14
CA LEU A 193 -1.85 12.31 0.48
C LEU A 193 -3.26 11.88 0.05
N GLU A 194 -3.43 10.64 -0.38
CA GLU A 194 -4.71 10.05 -0.76
C GLU A 194 -5.65 9.92 0.44
N LYS A 195 -5.11 9.56 1.62
CA LYS A 195 -5.89 9.48 2.85
C LYS A 195 -6.28 10.86 3.35
N ILE A 196 -5.36 11.82 3.34
CA ILE A 196 -5.64 13.22 3.70
C ILE A 196 -6.73 13.81 2.78
N SER A 197 -6.64 13.55 1.46
CA SER A 197 -7.66 13.96 0.49
C SER A 197 -9.07 13.53 0.90
N ARG A 198 -9.22 12.29 1.33
CA ARG A 198 -10.51 11.77 1.82
C ARG A 198 -10.96 12.40 3.14
N LEU A 199 -10.03 12.59 4.07
CA LEU A 199 -10.33 13.13 5.41
C LEU A 199 -10.80 14.58 5.35
N ILE A 200 -10.13 15.43 4.56
CA ILE A 200 -10.49 16.85 4.45
C ILE A 200 -11.40 17.16 3.25
N LYS A 201 -11.88 16.12 2.55
CA LYS A 201 -12.83 16.20 1.43
C LYS A 201 -12.37 17.15 0.30
N LEU A 202 -11.09 17.11 -0.02
CA LEU A 202 -10.50 17.81 -1.17
C LEU A 202 -9.99 16.81 -2.19
N ASP A 203 -10.05 17.16 -3.48
CA ASP A 203 -9.51 16.30 -4.54
C ASP A 203 -7.98 16.17 -4.44
N LEU A 204 -7.46 15.07 -4.95
CA LEU A 204 -6.04 14.74 -4.83
C LEU A 204 -5.11 15.74 -5.54
N LYS A 205 -5.60 16.39 -6.62
CA LYS A 205 -4.84 17.42 -7.35
C LYS A 205 -4.63 18.65 -6.46
N SER A 206 -5.68 19.08 -5.77
CA SER A 206 -5.63 20.17 -4.78
C SER A 206 -4.71 19.83 -3.61
N ILE A 207 -4.80 18.62 -3.07
CA ILE A 207 -3.91 18.14 -2.00
C ILE A 207 -2.44 18.14 -2.43
N ARG A 208 -2.13 17.67 -3.62
CA ARG A 208 -0.76 17.71 -4.17
C ARG A 208 -0.25 19.14 -4.37
N LYS A 209 -1.13 20.08 -4.74
CA LYS A 209 -0.79 21.50 -4.82
C LYS A 209 -0.47 22.07 -3.44
N ILE A 210 -1.34 21.82 -2.46
CA ILE A 210 -1.15 22.22 -1.05
C ILE A 210 0.19 21.67 -0.54
N TYR A 211 0.45 20.38 -0.68
CA TYR A 211 1.71 19.76 -0.28
C TYR A 211 2.93 20.46 -0.89
N ARG A 212 2.91 20.73 -2.20
CA ARG A 212 4.02 21.43 -2.88
C ARG A 212 4.26 22.84 -2.37
N ILE A 213 3.21 23.54 -1.95
CA ILE A 213 3.32 24.87 -1.34
C ILE A 213 3.92 24.75 0.05
N LEU A 214 3.41 23.83 0.88
CA LEU A 214 3.84 23.68 2.26
C LEU A 214 5.28 23.16 2.43
N ILE A 215 5.82 22.40 1.50
CA ILE A 215 7.23 21.96 1.56
C ILE A 215 8.24 23.03 1.16
N LYS A 216 7.79 24.15 0.58
CA LYS A 216 8.65 25.28 0.20
C LYS A 216 8.72 26.35 1.29
N ASN A 217 7.79 26.32 2.22
CA ASN A 217 7.61 27.27 3.31
C ASN A 217 7.79 26.61 4.69
#